data_acb08475226ce1f8b2d76d16c2b18d06
#
_entry.id   acb08475226ce1f8b2d76d16c2b18d06
#
_cell.length_a   1.000
_cell.length_b   1.000
_cell.length_c   1.000
_cell.angle_alpha   90.00
_cell.angle_beta   90.00
_cell.angle_gamma   90.00
#
_symmetry.space_group_name_H-M   'P 1'
#
loop_
_entity.id
_entity.type
_entity.pdbx_description
1 polymer ?
#
loop_
_entity_poly.entity_id
_entity_poly.type
_entity_poly.pdbx_seq_one_letter_code
_entity_poly.pdbx_strand_id
1 'polypeptide(L)'
;MLTFRCDKVDVVRGEIMKIYGIQLDQAGRCLHYHSEADVVALRCRQCHKYYACYKCHDESENHDFKPADASDPVPVLCGNCMNQLTRNQYEQGFCPYCRHQFNPGCRLHHDIYFE
;
A
#
# COMPACT_ATOMS: atom_id res chain seq x y z
N MET A 1 4.79 -14.69 20.75
CA MET A 1 5.63 -13.57 20.29
C MET A 1 4.72 -12.45 19.76
N LEU A 2 4.87 -11.28 20.32
CA LEU A 2 4.07 -10.13 19.87
C LEU A 2 4.72 -9.51 18.64
N THR A 3 3.97 -9.46 17.54
CA THR A 3 4.41 -8.73 16.34
C THR A 3 3.96 -7.28 16.48
N PHE A 4 4.93 -6.36 16.56
CA PHE A 4 4.63 -4.94 16.60
C PHE A 4 4.17 -4.47 15.23
N ARG A 5 2.94 -3.95 15.20
CA ARG A 5 2.40 -3.31 14.02
C ARG A 5 2.28 -1.82 14.28
N CYS A 6 3.07 -1.03 13.55
CA CYS A 6 3.01 0.43 13.58
C CYS A 6 2.32 0.88 12.31
N ASP A 7 1.06 1.24 12.42
CA ASP A 7 0.28 1.71 11.28
C ASP A 7 0.53 3.20 11.05
N LYS A 8 0.47 3.61 9.78
CA LYS A 8 0.48 5.03 9.44
C LYS A 8 -0.95 5.51 9.27
N VAL A 9 -1.31 6.56 10.00
CA VAL A 9 -2.65 7.17 9.93
C VAL A 9 -2.51 8.64 9.59
N ASP A 10 -3.34 9.12 8.67
CA ASP A 10 -3.40 10.53 8.32
C ASP A 10 -4.83 10.91 7.98
N VAL A 11 -5.14 12.21 8.03
CA VAL A 11 -6.44 12.75 7.64
C VAL A 11 -6.25 13.52 6.34
N VAL A 12 -6.91 13.05 5.28
CA VAL A 12 -6.86 13.65 3.95
C VAL A 12 -8.26 14.01 3.53
N ARG A 13 -8.50 15.29 3.26
CA ARG A 13 -9.82 15.79 2.83
C ARG A 13 -10.96 15.42 3.80
N GLY A 14 -10.65 15.41 5.10
CA GLY A 14 -11.63 15.03 6.12
C GLY A 14 -11.85 13.54 6.31
N GLU A 15 -11.19 12.71 5.53
CA GLU A 15 -11.26 11.25 5.65
C GLU A 15 -10.00 10.70 6.32
N ILE A 16 -10.18 9.69 7.16
CA ILE A 16 -9.06 9.01 7.80
C ILE A 16 -8.50 7.98 6.81
N MET A 17 -7.23 8.18 6.42
CA MET A 17 -6.47 7.24 5.60
C MET A 17 -5.48 6.49 6.48
N LYS A 18 -5.45 5.17 6.36
CA LYS A 18 -4.61 4.32 7.21
C LYS A 18 -3.86 3.30 6.35
N ILE A 19 -2.55 3.19 6.60
CA ILE A 19 -1.71 2.13 6.07
C ILE A 19 -1.38 1.17 7.21
N TYR A 20 -1.67 -0.10 7.00
CA TYR A 20 -1.31 -1.17 7.92
C TYR A 20 0.04 -1.76 7.51
N GLY A 21 0.87 -2.10 8.48
CA GLY A 21 2.14 -2.72 8.18
C GLY A 21 2.99 -2.94 9.42
N ILE A 22 4.13 -3.60 9.21
CA ILE A 22 5.07 -3.94 10.27
C ILE A 22 6.23 -2.96 10.23
N GLN A 23 6.46 -2.24 11.32
CA GLN A 23 7.54 -1.26 11.46
C GLN A 23 7.51 -0.21 10.35
N LEU A 24 6.34 0.42 10.12
CA LEU A 24 6.19 1.46 9.11
C LEU A 24 6.97 2.72 9.50
N ASP A 25 7.61 3.35 8.51
CA ASP A 25 8.18 4.67 8.66
C ASP A 25 7.17 5.77 8.28
N GLN A 26 7.61 7.03 8.23
CA GLN A 26 6.74 8.18 7.94
C GLN A 26 6.17 8.16 6.53
N ALA A 27 6.82 7.47 5.60
CA ALA A 27 6.35 7.33 4.22
C ALA A 27 5.59 6.03 3.97
N GLY A 28 5.28 5.26 5.03
CA GLY A 28 4.53 4.02 4.91
C GLY A 28 5.35 2.83 4.41
N ARG A 29 6.68 2.92 4.47
CA ARG A 29 7.57 1.81 4.13
C ARG A 29 7.65 0.82 5.28
N CYS A 30 7.58 -0.47 4.95
CA CYS A 30 7.55 -1.52 5.97
C CYS A 30 8.92 -2.18 6.16
N LEU A 31 8.98 -3.09 7.14
CA LEU A 31 10.17 -3.89 7.41
C LEU A 31 10.65 -4.69 6.20
N HIS A 32 9.73 -5.21 5.37
CA HIS A 32 10.05 -6.06 4.22
C HIS A 32 10.58 -5.27 3.02
N TYR A 33 10.02 -4.08 2.80
CA TYR A 33 10.35 -3.21 1.66
C TYR A 33 10.45 -1.79 2.17
N HIS A 34 11.67 -1.28 2.28
CA HIS A 34 11.90 0.05 2.87
C HIS A 34 12.95 0.88 2.11
N SER A 35 13.08 0.64 0.80
CA SER A 35 13.86 1.53 -0.04
C SER A 35 13.14 2.88 -0.21
N GLU A 36 13.84 3.88 -0.72
CA GLU A 36 13.26 5.20 -0.95
C GLU A 36 11.99 5.15 -1.81
N ALA A 37 11.91 4.22 -2.75
CA ALA A 37 10.79 4.08 -3.67
C ALA A 37 9.66 3.17 -3.16
N ASP A 38 9.79 2.54 -1.99
CA ASP A 38 8.81 1.59 -1.46
C ASP A 38 7.74 2.29 -0.61
N VAL A 39 7.08 3.31 -1.19
CA VAL A 39 6.10 4.15 -0.49
C VAL A 39 4.65 3.80 -0.83
N VAL A 40 4.41 2.71 -1.56
CA VAL A 40 3.09 2.33 -2.05
C VAL A 40 2.42 1.37 -1.08
N ALA A 41 1.17 1.65 -0.72
CA ALA A 41 0.30 0.71 -0.01
C ALA A 41 -0.77 0.19 -0.96
N LEU A 42 -1.18 -1.06 -0.77
CA LEU A 42 -2.07 -1.76 -1.69
C LEU A 42 -3.24 -2.37 -0.91
N ARG A 43 -4.43 -2.27 -1.49
CA ARG A 43 -5.67 -2.67 -0.81
C ARG A 43 -6.02 -4.13 -1.12
N CYS A 44 -6.18 -4.93 -0.07
CA CYS A 44 -6.67 -6.29 -0.19
C CYS A 44 -8.16 -6.27 -0.52
N ARG A 45 -8.58 -7.03 -1.54
CA ARG A 45 -9.99 -7.10 -1.95
C ARG A 45 -10.88 -7.68 -0.86
N GLN A 46 -10.37 -8.60 -0.04
CA GLN A 46 -11.17 -9.28 0.98
C GLN A 46 -11.40 -8.43 2.22
N CYS A 47 -10.35 -7.83 2.78
CA CYS A 47 -10.48 -7.05 4.02
C CYS A 47 -10.57 -5.54 3.79
N HIS A 48 -10.36 -5.06 2.58
CA HIS A 48 -10.45 -3.65 2.18
C HIS A 48 -9.51 -2.71 2.94
N LYS A 49 -8.38 -3.24 3.41
CA LYS A 49 -7.36 -2.47 4.09
C LYS A 49 -6.14 -2.25 3.19
N TYR A 50 -5.56 -1.06 3.27
CA TYR A 50 -4.28 -0.78 2.62
C TYR A 50 -3.14 -1.32 3.46
N TYR A 51 -2.34 -2.19 2.89
CA TYR A 51 -1.13 -2.73 3.51
C TYR A 51 0.11 -2.27 2.76
N ALA A 52 1.20 -2.02 3.50
CA ALA A 52 2.46 -1.62 2.91
C ALA A 52 3.03 -2.67 1.95
N CYS A 53 2.76 -3.94 2.19
CA CYS A 53 3.06 -5.03 1.26
C CYS A 53 2.23 -6.26 1.61
N TYR A 54 2.19 -7.24 0.69
CA TYR A 54 1.41 -8.46 0.90
C TYR A 54 1.93 -9.28 2.10
N LYS A 55 3.23 -9.21 2.40
CA LYS A 55 3.80 -9.91 3.55
C LYS A 55 3.31 -9.34 4.87
N CYS A 56 3.19 -8.01 4.97
CA CYS A 56 2.59 -7.38 6.14
C CYS A 56 1.16 -7.83 6.33
N HIS A 57 0.39 -7.92 5.24
CA HIS A 57 -0.98 -8.38 5.25
C HIS A 57 -1.07 -9.83 5.74
N ASP A 58 -0.29 -10.74 5.14
CA ASP A 58 -0.37 -12.16 5.43
C ASP A 58 0.07 -12.49 6.86
N GLU A 59 0.99 -11.71 7.42
CA GLU A 59 1.42 -11.85 8.81
C GLU A 59 0.39 -11.32 9.82
N SER A 60 -0.50 -10.44 9.41
CA SER A 60 -1.45 -9.76 10.27
C SER A 60 -2.88 -10.29 10.16
N GLU A 61 -3.26 -10.86 9.02
CA GLU A 61 -4.61 -11.34 8.74
C GLU A 61 -4.65 -12.86 8.70
N ASN A 62 -5.86 -13.40 8.74
CA ASN A 62 -6.11 -14.85 8.73
C ASN A 62 -6.43 -15.39 7.33
N HIS A 63 -6.11 -14.65 6.30
CA HIS A 63 -6.30 -15.03 4.89
C HIS A 63 -5.15 -14.47 4.07
N ASP A 64 -4.97 -15.00 2.86
CA ASP A 64 -3.96 -14.49 1.94
C ASP A 64 -4.43 -13.19 1.30
N PHE A 65 -3.48 -12.33 0.93
CA PHE A 65 -3.77 -11.09 0.21
C PHE A 65 -4.55 -11.42 -1.07
N LYS A 66 -5.68 -10.73 -1.27
CA LYS A 66 -6.51 -10.90 -2.46
C LYS A 66 -6.29 -9.74 -3.42
N PRO A 67 -5.92 -10.03 -4.69
CA PRO A 67 -5.69 -8.99 -5.69
C PRO A 67 -6.91 -8.10 -5.88
N ALA A 68 -6.68 -6.82 -6.09
CA ALA A 68 -7.73 -5.88 -6.46
C ALA A 68 -8.24 -6.17 -7.86
N ASP A 69 -9.54 -6.05 -8.06
CA ASP A 69 -10.18 -6.20 -9.36
C ASP A 69 -10.73 -4.87 -9.86
N ALA A 70 -11.44 -4.89 -10.98
CA ALA A 70 -11.99 -3.69 -11.60
C ALA A 70 -13.06 -2.99 -10.75
N SER A 71 -13.58 -3.65 -9.70
CA SER A 71 -14.57 -3.04 -8.80
C SER A 71 -13.94 -2.03 -7.84
N ASP A 72 -12.63 -2.06 -7.65
CA ASP A 72 -11.92 -1.11 -6.77
C ASP A 72 -11.35 0.04 -7.60
N PRO A 73 -11.92 1.25 -7.51
CA PRO A 73 -11.43 2.38 -8.29
C PRO A 73 -10.08 2.94 -7.81
N VAL A 74 -9.74 2.73 -6.53
CA VAL A 74 -8.51 3.27 -5.92
C VAL A 74 -7.80 2.20 -5.09
N PRO A 75 -7.23 1.17 -5.75
CA PRO A 75 -6.59 0.06 -5.04
C PRO A 75 -5.23 0.40 -4.44
N VAL A 76 -4.73 1.61 -4.68
CA VAL A 76 -3.37 2.02 -4.30
C VAL A 76 -3.44 3.28 -3.43
N LEU A 77 -2.55 3.38 -2.47
CA LEU A 77 -2.39 4.57 -1.62
C LEU A 77 -0.91 4.95 -1.61
N CYS A 78 -0.63 6.22 -1.91
CA CYS A 78 0.73 6.74 -1.80
C CYS A 78 1.05 7.03 -0.33
N GLY A 79 2.02 6.33 0.24
CA GLY A 79 2.41 6.51 1.64
C GLY A 79 3.11 7.83 1.91
N ASN A 80 3.66 8.47 0.87
CA ASN A 80 4.34 9.75 1.04
C ASN A 80 3.36 10.92 1.22
N CYS A 81 2.28 10.96 0.45
CA CYS A 81 1.28 12.05 0.54
C CYS A 81 -0.11 11.59 0.98
N MET A 82 -0.34 10.30 1.12
CA MET A 82 -1.60 9.70 1.58
C MET A 82 -2.79 9.93 0.65
N ASN A 83 -2.54 10.16 -0.63
CA ASN A 83 -3.58 10.22 -1.65
C ASN A 83 -3.88 8.84 -2.22
N GLN A 84 -5.16 8.55 -2.43
CA GLN A 84 -5.60 7.34 -3.10
C GLN A 84 -5.34 7.45 -4.60
N LEU A 85 -4.90 6.35 -5.21
CA LEU A 85 -4.55 6.31 -6.63
C LEU A 85 -5.36 5.23 -7.34
N THR A 86 -5.69 5.51 -8.61
CA THR A 86 -6.19 4.48 -9.50
C THR A 86 -5.04 3.57 -9.95
N ARG A 87 -5.38 2.39 -10.48
CA ARG A 87 -4.38 1.49 -11.03
C ARG A 87 -3.57 2.16 -12.14
N ASN A 88 -4.24 2.91 -13.04
CA ASN A 88 -3.55 3.62 -14.12
C ASN A 88 -2.56 4.65 -13.60
N GLN A 89 -2.92 5.40 -12.55
CA GLN A 89 -2.02 6.35 -11.93
C GLN A 89 -0.79 5.67 -11.34
N TYR A 90 -0.99 4.56 -10.66
CA TYR A 90 0.11 3.78 -10.09
C TYR A 90 1.05 3.23 -11.18
N GLU A 91 0.50 2.73 -12.27
CA GLU A 91 1.27 2.10 -13.36
C GLU A 91 2.17 3.09 -14.11
N GLN A 92 1.96 4.39 -13.94
CA GLN A 92 2.85 5.41 -14.50
C GLN A 92 4.21 5.46 -13.80
N GLY A 93 4.35 4.82 -12.62
CA GLY A 93 5.63 4.70 -11.93
C GLY A 93 5.95 5.81 -10.95
N PHE A 94 5.05 6.76 -10.77
CA PHE A 94 5.20 7.86 -9.79
C PHE A 94 3.83 8.35 -9.34
N CYS A 95 3.81 8.99 -8.16
CA CYS A 95 2.58 9.60 -7.65
C CYS A 95 2.28 10.90 -8.40
N PRO A 96 1.10 11.05 -9.02
CA PRO A 96 0.75 12.29 -9.74
C PRO A 96 0.55 13.49 -8.81
N TYR A 97 0.35 13.26 -7.51
CA TYR A 97 0.09 14.33 -6.55
C TYR A 97 1.36 14.89 -5.91
N CYS A 98 2.26 14.00 -5.44
CA CYS A 98 3.49 14.43 -4.77
C CYS A 98 4.75 14.18 -5.59
N ARG A 99 4.64 13.53 -6.75
CA ARG A 99 5.73 13.24 -7.68
C ARG A 99 6.76 12.23 -7.18
N HIS A 100 6.52 11.59 -6.05
CA HIS A 100 7.42 10.56 -5.53
C HIS A 100 7.44 9.35 -6.47
N GLN A 101 8.63 8.89 -6.84
CA GLN A 101 8.77 7.72 -7.71
C GLN A 101 8.47 6.44 -6.95
N PHE A 102 7.85 5.49 -7.64
CA PHE A 102 7.57 4.16 -7.10
C PHE A 102 8.62 3.15 -7.55
N ASN A 103 8.77 2.08 -6.78
CA ASN A 103 9.75 1.03 -7.06
C ASN A 103 9.33 0.25 -8.32
N PRO A 104 10.12 0.28 -9.41
CA PRO A 104 9.80 -0.50 -10.60
C PRO A 104 9.83 -2.02 -10.36
N GLY A 105 10.51 -2.49 -9.31
CA GLY A 105 10.51 -3.89 -8.90
C GLY A 105 9.13 -4.40 -8.47
N CYS A 106 8.21 -3.51 -8.11
CA CYS A 106 6.83 -3.88 -7.79
C CYS A 106 6.12 -4.57 -8.97
N ARG A 107 6.58 -4.37 -10.20
CA ARG A 107 6.04 -5.06 -11.37
C ARG A 107 6.20 -6.58 -11.28
N LEU A 108 7.19 -7.07 -10.56
CA LEU A 108 7.39 -8.50 -10.33
C LEU A 108 6.29 -9.11 -9.46
N HIS A 109 5.59 -8.27 -8.69
CA HIS A 109 4.50 -8.68 -7.79
C HIS A 109 3.14 -8.24 -8.29
N HIS A 110 3.04 -7.84 -9.56
CA HIS A 110 1.80 -7.30 -10.15
C HIS A 110 0.61 -8.23 -9.94
N ASP A 111 0.78 -9.53 -10.16
CA ASP A 111 -0.30 -10.52 -10.06
C ASP A 111 -0.74 -10.78 -8.61
N ILE A 112 0.09 -10.41 -7.63
CA ILE A 112 -0.30 -10.48 -6.21
C ILE A 112 -1.30 -9.38 -5.87
N TYR A 113 -1.12 -8.20 -6.42
CA TYR A 113 -1.88 -7.00 -6.07
C TYR A 113 -3.06 -6.70 -6.99
N PHE A 114 -3.00 -7.14 -8.25
CA PHE A 114 -4.01 -6.84 -9.26
C PHE A 114 -4.41 -8.08 -10.04
N GLU A 115 -5.69 -8.19 -10.31
CA GLU A 115 -6.21 -9.18 -11.26
C GLU A 115 -6.03 -8.71 -12.70
#